data_59d75d618eadea6b30a5743558de2eb8
#
_entry.id   59d75d618eadea6b30a5743558de2eb8
#
_cell.length_a   1.000
_cell.length_b   1.000
_cell.length_c   1.000
_cell.angle_alpha   90.00
_cell.angle_beta   90.00
_cell.angle_gamma   90.00
#
_symmetry.space_group_name_H-M   'P 1'
#
loop_
_entity.id
_entity.type
_entity.pdbx_description
1 polymer ?
#
loop_
_entity_poly.entity_id
_entity_poly.type
_entity_poly.pdbx_seq_one_letter_code
_entity_poly.pdbx_strand_id
1 'polypeptide(L)' 'MGRLSVVLPAYNEELMVGKTCRVLHEVLSGAGISYELVLVNDGSKDRTWDEILKAGEKDPNILGVHFS' A
#
# COMPACT_ATOMS: atom_id res chain seq x y z
N MET A 1 16.12 -13.48 -8.96
CA MET A 1 14.94 -12.83 -9.54
C MET A 1 14.64 -11.54 -8.81
N GLY A 2 14.26 -10.52 -9.55
CA GLY A 2 13.98 -9.24 -8.99
C GLY A 2 12.68 -9.20 -8.19
N ARG A 3 12.50 -8.12 -7.47
CA ARG A 3 11.31 -7.87 -6.69
C ARG A 3 10.43 -6.87 -7.44
N LEU A 4 9.12 -7.14 -7.51
CA LEU A 4 8.19 -6.23 -8.17
C LEU A 4 7.85 -5.07 -7.24
N SER A 5 8.06 -3.84 -7.70
CA SER A 5 7.64 -2.64 -6.98
C SER A 5 6.37 -2.10 -7.62
N VAL A 6 5.31 -1.99 -6.83
CA VAL A 6 4.04 -1.43 -7.29
C VAL A 6 3.83 -0.10 -6.58
N VAL A 7 3.82 0.98 -7.35
CA VAL A 7 3.64 2.33 -6.81
C VAL A 7 2.21 2.77 -7.05
N LEU A 8 1.49 3.08 -5.98
CA LEU A 8 0.08 3.44 -6.03
C LEU A 8 -0.17 4.79 -5.36
N PRO A 9 -0.80 5.73 -6.05
CA PRO A 9 -1.24 6.94 -5.39
C PRO A 9 -2.44 6.63 -4.49
N ALA A 10 -2.45 7.19 -3.30
CA ALA A 10 -3.52 6.99 -2.32
C ALA A 10 -3.96 8.33 -1.76
N TYR A 11 -4.77 9.05 -2.53
CA TYR A 11 -5.24 10.37 -2.14
C TYR A 11 -6.71 10.30 -1.74
N ASN A 12 -7.02 10.68 -0.48
CA ASN A 12 -8.39 10.65 0.06
C ASN A 12 -9.09 9.29 -0.16
N GLU A 13 -8.38 8.20 0.10
CA GLU A 13 -8.87 6.84 -0.13
C GLU A 13 -8.85 5.98 1.13
N GLU A 14 -9.17 6.57 2.30
CA GLU A 14 -9.09 5.84 3.56
C GLU A 14 -9.89 4.55 3.58
N LEU A 15 -11.02 4.49 2.87
CA LEU A 15 -11.86 3.30 2.85
C LEU A 15 -11.32 2.21 1.93
N MET A 16 -10.42 2.54 1.01
CA MET A 16 -9.94 1.62 -0.01
C MET A 16 -8.54 1.08 0.25
N VAL A 17 -7.75 1.75 1.08
CA VAL A 17 -6.34 1.37 1.29
C VAL A 17 -6.20 -0.07 1.78
N GLY A 18 -6.92 -0.44 2.83
CA GLY A 18 -6.83 -1.79 3.38
C GLY A 18 -7.28 -2.86 2.39
N LYS A 19 -8.36 -2.59 1.66
CA LYS A 19 -8.90 -3.51 0.66
C LYS A 19 -7.91 -3.71 -0.49
N THR A 20 -7.36 -2.61 -1.01
CA THR A 20 -6.39 -2.66 -2.11
C THR A 20 -5.15 -3.45 -1.71
N CYS A 21 -4.60 -3.19 -0.53
CA CYS A 21 -3.43 -3.90 -0.04
C CYS A 21 -3.70 -5.39 0.11
N ARG A 22 -4.87 -5.77 0.63
CA ARG A 22 -5.24 -7.16 0.80
C ARG A 22 -5.37 -7.89 -0.53
N VAL A 23 -6.05 -7.27 -1.51
CA VAL A 23 -6.24 -7.87 -2.83
C VAL A 23 -4.89 -8.08 -3.52
N LEU A 24 -4.03 -7.07 -3.50
CA LEU A 24 -2.70 -7.18 -4.12
C LEU A 24 -1.85 -8.23 -3.41
N HIS A 25 -1.92 -8.29 -2.09
CA HIS A 25 -1.19 -9.32 -1.33
C HIS A 25 -1.63 -10.72 -1.75
N GLU A 26 -2.93 -10.96 -1.84
CA GLU A 26 -3.47 -12.27 -2.24
C GLU A 26 -3.06 -12.64 -3.66
N VAL A 27 -3.17 -11.70 -4.60
CA VAL A 27 -2.85 -11.95 -6.00
C VAL A 27 -1.36 -12.22 -6.17
N LEU A 28 -0.51 -11.37 -5.62
CA LEU A 28 0.95 -11.48 -5.82
C LEU A 28 1.54 -12.66 -5.05
N SER A 29 1.09 -12.88 -3.82
CA SER A 29 1.55 -14.03 -3.03
C SER A 29 1.07 -15.34 -3.66
N GLY A 30 -0.17 -15.38 -4.14
CA GLY A 30 -0.70 -16.55 -4.80
C GLY A 30 0.05 -16.90 -6.08
N ALA A 31 0.61 -15.90 -6.76
CA ALA A 31 1.42 -16.10 -7.95
C ALA A 31 2.89 -16.38 -7.65
N GLY A 32 3.28 -16.39 -6.37
CA GLY A 32 4.66 -16.61 -5.97
C GLY A 32 5.59 -15.45 -6.31
N ILE A 33 5.03 -14.23 -6.43
CA ILE A 33 5.79 -13.04 -6.79
C ILE A 33 6.24 -12.31 -5.53
N SER A 34 7.55 -12.08 -5.43
CA SER A 34 8.10 -11.21 -4.38
C SER A 34 7.79 -9.76 -4.76
N TYR A 35 7.22 -9.00 -3.84
CA TYR A 35 6.72 -7.67 -4.17
C TYR A 35 6.95 -6.65 -3.05
N GLU A 36 6.86 -5.39 -3.44
CA GLU A 36 6.87 -4.25 -2.54
C GLU A 36 5.76 -3.30 -3.00
N LEU A 37 4.90 -2.88 -2.09
CA LEU A 37 3.86 -1.90 -2.37
C LEU A 37 4.28 -0.55 -1.83
N VAL A 38 4.35 0.45 -2.71
CA VAL A 38 4.68 1.82 -2.31
C VAL A 38 3.41 2.65 -2.43
N LEU A 39 2.85 3.03 -1.29
CA LEU A 39 1.63 3.83 -1.25
C LEU A 39 2.01 5.29 -1.02
N VAL A 40 1.70 6.12 -2.00
CA VAL A 40 2.06 7.55 -1.97
C VAL A 40 0.84 8.37 -1.56
N ASN A 41 0.92 9.02 -0.41
CA ASN A 41 -0.12 9.91 0.07
C ASN A 41 0.31 11.36 -0.18
N ASP A 42 -0.39 12.04 -1.08
CA ASP A 42 -0.08 13.40 -1.46
C ASP A 42 -1.14 14.36 -0.90
N GLY A 43 -0.95 14.76 0.35
CA GLY A 43 -1.80 15.77 0.97
C GLY A 43 -3.24 15.36 1.24
N SER A 44 -3.51 14.09 1.51
CA SER A 44 -4.86 13.63 1.86
C SER A 44 -5.38 14.34 3.09
N LYS A 45 -6.66 14.70 3.07
CA LYS A 45 -7.34 15.37 4.18
C LYS A 45 -8.11 14.41 5.08
N ASP A 46 -8.27 13.18 4.65
CA ASP A 46 -8.94 12.13 5.43
C ASP A 46 -7.89 11.27 6.16
N ARG A 47 -8.27 10.08 6.59
CA ARG A 47 -7.39 9.16 7.31
C ARG A 47 -6.59 8.23 6.41
N THR A 48 -6.42 8.57 5.14
CA THR A 48 -5.67 7.74 4.21
C THR A 48 -4.28 7.42 4.75
N TRP A 49 -3.56 8.41 5.28
CA TRP A 49 -2.22 8.19 5.82
C TRP A 49 -2.23 7.23 7.01
N ASP A 50 -3.22 7.37 7.92
CA ASP A 50 -3.35 6.46 9.06
C ASP A 50 -3.58 5.02 8.59
N GLU A 51 -4.39 4.83 7.55
CA GLU A 51 -4.65 3.49 7.01
C GLU A 51 -3.42 2.91 6.33
N ILE A 52 -2.61 3.73 5.68
CA ILE A 52 -1.34 3.30 5.10
C ILE A 52 -0.39 2.82 6.19
N LEU A 53 -0.30 3.56 7.29
CA LEU A 53 0.55 3.16 8.42
C LEU A 53 0.09 1.84 9.03
N LYS A 54 -1.21 1.65 9.18
CA LYS A 54 -1.76 0.38 9.69
C LYS A 54 -1.44 -0.78 8.77
N ALA A 55 -1.58 -0.57 7.45
CA ALA A 55 -1.26 -1.61 6.47
C ALA A 55 0.23 -1.99 6.54
N GLY A 56 1.10 -1.00 6.69
CA GLY A 56 2.54 -1.23 6.82
C GLY A 56 2.92 -2.02 8.07
N GLU A 57 2.16 -1.84 9.16
CA GLU A 57 2.39 -2.62 10.39
C GLU A 57 2.05 -4.10 10.19
N LYS A 58 1.05 -4.39 9.38
CA LYS A 58 0.60 -5.77 9.14
C LYS A 58 1.42 -6.48 8.08
N ASP A 59 1.96 -5.74 7.12
CA ASP A 59 2.68 -6.31 5.99
C ASP A 59 3.98 -5.55 5.77
N PRO A 60 5.15 -6.18 6.03
CA PRO A 60 6.45 -5.49 5.86
C PRO A 60 6.77 -5.16 4.41
N ASN A 61 6.00 -5.67 3.45
CA ASN A 61 6.19 -5.35 2.04
C ASN A 61 5.53 -4.03 1.65
N ILE A 62 4.81 -3.38 2.57
CA ILE A 62 4.13 -2.12 2.31
C ILE A 62 4.97 -0.97 2.83
N LEU A 63 5.27 -0.03 1.95
CA LEU A 63 6.01 1.19 2.27
C LEU A 63 5.12 2.40 2.02
N GLY A 64 4.98 3.25 3.01
CA GLY A 64 4.22 4.49 2.86
C GLY A 64 5.14 5.67 2.61
N VAL A 65 4.74 6.53 1.68
CA VAL A 65 5.42 7.80 1.40
C VAL A 65 4.39 8.90 1.55
N HIS A 66 4.71 9.91 2.36
CA HIS A 66 3.77 10.99 2.67
C HIS A 66 4.33 12.34 2.23
N PHE A 67 3.56 13.04 1.43
CA PHE A 67 3.83 14.43 1.05
C PHE A 67 2.77 15.33 1.69
N SER A 68 3.19 16.35 2.34
CA SER A 68 2.30 17.32 2.96
C SER A 68 1.86 18.42 2.00
#